data_2e88c968bd5ff9ad8cb02c4c43bd4366
#
_entry.id   2e88c968bd5ff9ad8cb02c4c43bd4366
#
_cell.length_a   1.000
_cell.length_b   1.000
_cell.length_c   1.000
_cell.angle_alpha   90.00
_cell.angle_beta   90.00
_cell.angle_gamma   90.00
#
_symmetry.space_group_name_H-M   'P 1'
#
loop_
_entity.id
_entity.type
_entity.pdbx_description
1 polymer ?
#
loop_
_entity_poly.entity_id
_entity_poly.type
_entity_poly.pdbx_seq_one_letter_code
_entity_poly.pdbx_strand_id
1 'polypeptide(L)'
;MKKNPLSPKDIESAIEKLQPYQGVVSTNMRREYSSHYREEAAKDSGMVDWEGIEKTFEPTVKERREVVFLGSAGQRVITGGGLLGRAAILAGLNVTQKNDYHITVMRGPSVTEVIVSPQAITYTEVGKPDVIVALSEEGVRKCSELFQKMEKEGRVILAAGVEIPTTDAQVEEIDF
;
A
#
# COMPACT_ATOMS: atom_id res chain seq x y z
N MET A 1 38.67 25.15 -10.26
CA MET A 1 39.14 23.81 -10.64
C MET A 1 38.11 23.19 -11.58
N LYS A 2 38.42 23.01 -12.86
CA LYS A 2 37.56 22.26 -13.79
C LYS A 2 37.64 20.77 -13.42
N LYS A 3 36.54 20.17 -12.99
CA LYS A 3 36.49 18.70 -12.79
C LYS A 3 36.65 18.05 -14.16
N ASN A 4 37.65 17.19 -14.29
CA ASN A 4 37.81 16.33 -15.48
C ASN A 4 36.51 15.51 -15.67
N PRO A 5 35.98 15.41 -16.88
CA PRO A 5 34.87 14.52 -17.12
C PRO A 5 35.25 13.08 -16.80
N LEU A 6 34.33 12.34 -16.20
CA LEU A 6 34.53 10.93 -15.88
C LEU A 6 34.87 10.15 -17.17
N SER A 7 35.88 9.28 -17.06
CA SER A 7 36.22 8.40 -18.19
C SER A 7 35.15 7.31 -18.37
N PRO A 8 35.02 6.72 -19.57
CA PRO A 8 34.09 5.59 -19.77
C PRO A 8 34.29 4.44 -18.77
N LYS A 9 35.53 4.16 -18.38
CA LYS A 9 35.88 3.14 -17.37
C LYS A 9 35.39 3.50 -15.98
N ASP A 10 35.41 4.79 -15.60
CA ASP A 10 34.88 5.25 -14.31
C ASP A 10 33.35 5.10 -14.27
N ILE A 11 32.69 5.32 -15.41
CA ILE A 11 31.24 5.15 -15.55
C ILE A 11 30.88 3.66 -15.48
N GLU A 12 31.60 2.78 -16.17
CA GLU A 12 31.37 1.33 -16.11
C GLU A 12 31.58 0.79 -14.69
N SER A 13 32.65 1.19 -14.02
CA SER A 13 32.90 0.81 -12.61
C SER A 13 31.84 1.34 -11.64
N ALA A 14 31.30 2.53 -11.89
CA ALA A 14 30.20 3.07 -11.10
C ALA A 14 28.90 2.30 -11.35
N ILE A 15 28.62 1.92 -12.59
CA ILE A 15 27.45 1.09 -12.96
C ILE A 15 27.56 -0.29 -12.31
N GLU A 16 28.73 -0.95 -12.34
CA GLU A 16 28.95 -2.22 -11.66
C GLU A 16 28.69 -2.13 -10.16
N LYS A 17 29.16 -1.07 -9.51
CA LYS A 17 28.93 -0.84 -8.06
C LYS A 17 27.46 -0.53 -7.74
N LEU A 18 26.71 -0.01 -8.70
CA LEU A 18 25.26 0.29 -8.55
C LEU A 18 24.36 -0.89 -8.93
N GLN A 19 24.90 -1.92 -9.58
CA GLN A 19 24.12 -3.11 -9.96
C GLN A 19 23.32 -3.73 -8.80
N PRO A 20 23.84 -3.82 -7.57
CA PRO A 20 23.06 -4.31 -6.43
C PRO A 20 21.81 -3.47 -6.11
N TYR A 21 21.82 -2.19 -6.53
CA TYR A 21 20.72 -1.24 -6.27
C TYR A 21 19.74 -1.10 -7.45
N GLN A 22 20.09 -1.59 -8.62
CA GLN A 22 19.23 -1.53 -9.81
C GLN A 22 17.94 -2.34 -9.65
N GLY A 23 17.95 -3.39 -8.82
CA GLY A 23 16.76 -4.16 -8.47
C GLY A 23 15.69 -3.39 -7.69
N VAL A 24 16.01 -2.22 -7.15
CA VAL A 24 15.06 -1.36 -6.45
C VAL A 24 14.18 -0.54 -7.41
N VAL A 25 14.61 -0.40 -8.67
CA VAL A 25 14.00 0.53 -9.65
C VAL A 25 13.10 -0.18 -10.67
N SER A 26 13.28 -1.47 -10.94
CA SER A 26 12.45 -2.22 -11.89
C SER A 26 11.75 -3.43 -11.26
N THR A 27 10.51 -3.67 -11.65
CA THR A 27 9.69 -4.78 -11.14
C THR A 27 10.26 -6.17 -11.43
N ASN A 28 10.98 -6.35 -12.53
CA ASN A 28 11.62 -7.64 -12.88
C ASN A 28 12.91 -7.87 -12.09
N MET A 29 13.73 -6.85 -11.91
CA MET A 29 14.94 -6.91 -11.08
C MET A 29 14.61 -7.04 -9.60
N ARG A 30 13.44 -6.57 -9.16
CA ARG A 30 12.99 -6.71 -7.76
C ARG A 30 12.81 -8.17 -7.34
N ARG A 31 12.50 -9.05 -8.28
CA ARG A 31 12.32 -10.50 -8.03
C ARG A 31 13.69 -11.20 -7.86
N GLU A 32 14.65 -10.91 -8.72
CA GLU A 32 16.00 -11.48 -8.63
C GLU A 32 16.77 -10.91 -7.43
N TYR A 33 16.70 -9.59 -7.22
CA TYR A 33 17.32 -8.95 -6.07
C TYR A 33 16.74 -9.42 -4.73
N SER A 34 15.42 -9.60 -4.66
CA SER A 34 14.80 -10.10 -3.43
C SER A 34 15.14 -11.55 -3.11
N SER A 35 15.36 -12.41 -4.12
CA SER A 35 15.81 -13.79 -3.91
C SER A 35 17.28 -13.82 -3.46
N HIS A 36 18.14 -13.06 -4.11
CA HIS A 36 19.56 -12.99 -3.77
C HIS A 36 19.78 -12.36 -2.38
N TYR A 37 19.09 -11.26 -2.07
CA TYR A 37 19.14 -10.63 -0.75
C TYR A 37 18.57 -11.52 0.37
N ARG A 38 17.58 -12.33 0.07
CA ARG A 38 17.04 -13.33 1.00
C ARG A 38 18.04 -14.43 1.32
N GLU A 39 18.76 -14.94 0.31
CA GLU A 39 19.76 -15.98 0.49
C GLU A 39 20.97 -15.49 1.30
N GLU A 40 21.45 -14.26 1.07
CA GLU A 40 22.54 -13.68 1.83
C GLU A 40 22.12 -13.27 3.25
N ALA A 41 20.97 -12.63 3.41
CA ALA A 41 20.46 -12.21 4.71
C ALA A 41 20.07 -13.42 5.60
N ALA A 42 19.59 -14.50 5.02
CA ALA A 42 19.30 -15.74 5.73
C ALA A 42 20.57 -16.43 6.23
N LYS A 43 21.69 -16.32 5.50
CA LYS A 43 22.99 -16.88 5.92
C LYS A 43 23.62 -16.12 7.09
N ASP A 44 23.42 -14.79 7.16
CA ASP A 44 24.14 -13.94 8.12
C ASP A 44 23.35 -13.59 9.40
N SER A 45 22.01 -13.67 9.37
CA SER A 45 21.19 -13.08 10.44
C SER A 45 20.43 -14.08 11.31
N GLY A 46 20.45 -15.38 10.99
CA GLY A 46 19.57 -16.36 11.65
C GLY A 46 18.09 -16.04 11.46
N MET A 47 17.75 -15.22 10.46
CA MET A 47 16.37 -14.87 10.17
C MET A 47 15.61 -16.08 9.62
N VAL A 48 14.41 -16.22 10.11
CA VAL A 48 13.45 -17.25 9.70
C VAL A 48 13.34 -17.31 8.18
N ASP A 49 13.51 -18.51 7.63
CA ASP A 49 13.28 -18.82 6.23
C ASP A 49 11.83 -18.47 5.87
N TRP A 50 11.65 -17.55 4.93
CA TRP A 50 10.32 -17.11 4.50
C TRP A 50 9.54 -18.21 3.77
N GLU A 51 10.22 -19.28 3.35
CA GLU A 51 9.57 -20.50 2.83
C GLU A 51 8.79 -21.25 3.91
N GLY A 52 9.03 -20.95 5.21
CA GLY A 52 8.36 -21.56 6.34
C GLY A 52 7.11 -20.87 6.85
N ILE A 53 6.64 -19.79 6.23
CA ILE A 53 5.33 -19.21 6.59
C ILE A 53 4.24 -20.02 5.89
N GLU A 54 3.77 -21.03 6.61
CA GLU A 54 2.65 -21.84 6.16
C GLU A 54 1.36 -21.00 6.15
N LYS A 55 0.64 -21.04 5.04
CA LYS A 55 -0.67 -20.42 4.93
C LYS A 55 -1.64 -21.14 5.87
N THR A 56 -1.95 -20.50 6.99
CA THR A 56 -2.76 -21.12 8.06
C THR A 56 -4.27 -21.00 7.85
N PHE A 57 -4.71 -20.22 6.85
CA PHE A 57 -6.13 -20.02 6.53
C PHE A 57 -6.34 -19.75 5.05
N GLU A 58 -7.53 -20.06 4.56
CA GLU A 58 -7.96 -19.70 3.21
C GLU A 58 -8.62 -18.32 3.23
N PRO A 59 -8.17 -17.37 2.39
CA PRO A 59 -8.80 -16.06 2.33
C PRO A 59 -10.23 -16.17 1.80
N THR A 60 -11.14 -15.44 2.42
CA THR A 60 -12.54 -15.34 1.96
C THR A 60 -12.70 -14.46 0.73
N VAL A 61 -11.69 -13.64 0.42
CA VAL A 61 -11.64 -12.76 -0.74
C VAL A 61 -11.53 -13.58 -2.02
N LYS A 62 -12.59 -13.62 -2.83
CA LYS A 62 -12.66 -14.38 -4.09
C LYS A 62 -12.50 -13.53 -5.34
N GLU A 63 -12.60 -12.21 -5.21
CA GLU A 63 -12.52 -11.24 -6.28
C GLU A 63 -11.77 -9.97 -5.81
N ARG A 64 -11.50 -9.05 -6.74
CA ARG A 64 -10.88 -7.76 -6.42
C ARG A 64 -11.73 -7.01 -5.39
N ARG A 65 -11.07 -6.49 -4.35
CA ARG A 65 -11.66 -5.61 -3.34
C ARG A 65 -10.85 -4.33 -3.22
N GLU A 66 -11.56 -3.22 -3.09
CA GLU A 66 -11.01 -1.88 -3.01
C GLU A 66 -11.32 -1.26 -1.64
N VAL A 67 -10.28 -0.93 -0.90
CA VAL A 67 -10.39 -0.39 0.47
C VAL A 67 -9.71 0.97 0.51
N VAL A 68 -10.42 1.98 1.03
CA VAL A 68 -9.89 3.34 1.17
C VAL A 68 -9.90 3.75 2.63
N PHE A 69 -8.77 4.23 3.12
CA PHE A 69 -8.66 4.84 4.45
C PHE A 69 -8.54 6.34 4.30
N LEU A 70 -9.42 7.07 4.97
CA LEU A 70 -9.52 8.52 4.96
C LEU A 70 -9.27 9.06 6.36
N GLY A 71 -8.29 9.90 6.51
CA GLY A 71 -7.98 10.50 7.80
C GLY A 71 -7.13 11.75 7.68
N SER A 72 -6.61 12.21 8.79
CA SER A 72 -5.67 13.33 8.91
C SER A 72 -4.27 12.84 9.23
N ALA A 73 -3.29 13.71 9.01
CA ALA A 73 -1.90 13.45 9.38
C ALA A 73 -1.79 13.05 10.86
N GLY A 74 -1.05 12.00 11.15
CA GLY A 74 -0.89 11.46 12.50
C GLY A 74 -1.86 10.32 12.88
N GLN A 75 -2.98 10.15 12.19
CA GLN A 75 -3.96 9.08 12.45
C GLN A 75 -3.54 7.69 11.91
N ARG A 76 -2.29 7.53 11.49
CA ARG A 76 -1.69 6.26 11.04
C ARG A 76 -2.41 5.58 9.85
N VAL A 77 -3.11 6.37 9.03
CA VAL A 77 -3.85 5.91 7.84
C VAL A 77 -2.97 5.03 6.94
N ILE A 78 -1.77 5.52 6.59
CA ILE A 78 -0.82 4.79 5.74
C ILE A 78 -0.36 3.48 6.40
N THR A 79 -0.16 3.51 7.72
CA THR A 79 0.22 2.32 8.50
C THR A 79 -0.90 1.28 8.48
N GLY A 80 -2.15 1.73 8.64
CA GLY A 80 -3.34 0.85 8.59
C GLY A 80 -3.45 0.14 7.24
N GLY A 81 -3.36 0.90 6.14
CA GLY A 81 -3.33 0.32 4.79
C GLY A 81 -2.17 -0.64 4.57
N GLY A 82 -0.98 -0.31 5.08
CA GLY A 82 0.19 -1.17 5.01
C GLY A 82 0.02 -2.48 5.80
N LEU A 83 -0.63 -2.46 6.94
CA LEU A 83 -0.95 -3.66 7.72
C LEU A 83 -1.95 -4.56 6.99
N LEU A 84 -3.01 -3.98 6.44
CA LEU A 84 -3.97 -4.70 5.59
C LEU A 84 -3.26 -5.35 4.40
N GLY A 85 -2.41 -4.59 3.71
CA GLY A 85 -1.65 -5.08 2.57
C GLY A 85 -0.74 -6.26 2.94
N ARG A 86 -0.02 -6.17 4.05
CA ARG A 86 0.84 -7.27 4.54
C ARG A 86 0.02 -8.51 4.90
N ALA A 87 -1.09 -8.34 5.59
CA ALA A 87 -1.99 -9.45 5.94
C ALA A 87 -2.51 -10.16 4.67
N ALA A 88 -2.91 -9.39 3.66
CA ALA A 88 -3.38 -9.94 2.39
C ALA A 88 -2.28 -10.69 1.63
N ILE A 89 -1.02 -10.20 1.62
CA ILE A 89 0.12 -10.90 1.03
C ILE A 89 0.38 -12.23 1.74
N LEU A 90 0.34 -12.24 3.08
CA LEU A 90 0.50 -13.47 3.88
C LEU A 90 -0.63 -14.48 3.63
N ALA A 91 -1.81 -14.00 3.24
CA ALA A 91 -2.92 -14.85 2.80
C ALA A 91 -2.80 -15.31 1.33
N GLY A 92 -1.72 -14.97 0.64
CA GLY A 92 -1.48 -15.37 -0.75
C GLY A 92 -2.21 -14.52 -1.80
N LEU A 93 -2.68 -13.33 -1.42
CA LEU A 93 -3.35 -12.39 -2.32
C LEU A 93 -2.37 -11.39 -2.94
N ASN A 94 -2.73 -10.87 -4.11
CA ASN A 94 -2.03 -9.74 -4.72
C ASN A 94 -2.54 -8.44 -4.09
N VAL A 95 -1.64 -7.45 -3.90
CA VAL A 95 -1.95 -6.19 -3.26
C VAL A 95 -1.29 -5.03 -3.99
N THR A 96 -1.99 -3.91 -4.09
CA THR A 96 -1.39 -2.61 -4.37
C THR A 96 -1.79 -1.63 -3.28
N GLN A 97 -0.89 -0.73 -2.94
CA GLN A 97 -1.14 0.37 -2.01
C GLN A 97 -0.68 1.68 -2.64
N LYS A 98 -1.57 2.65 -2.67
CA LYS A 98 -1.29 4.03 -3.10
C LYS A 98 -1.58 4.97 -1.94
N ASN A 99 -0.64 5.86 -1.67
CA ASN A 99 -0.74 6.81 -0.57
C ASN A 99 -0.77 8.23 -1.12
N ASP A 100 -1.65 9.05 -0.57
CA ASP A 100 -1.73 10.47 -0.84
C ASP A 100 -1.76 11.24 0.49
N TYR A 101 -0.75 12.05 0.72
CA TYR A 101 -0.58 12.85 1.93
C TYR A 101 0.10 14.18 1.63
N HIS A 102 -0.15 15.17 2.48
CA HIS A 102 0.45 16.49 2.36
C HIS A 102 1.96 16.45 2.64
N ILE A 103 2.71 17.26 1.89
CA ILE A 103 4.16 17.43 2.09
C ILE A 103 4.44 18.11 3.45
N THR A 104 3.49 18.90 3.95
CA THR A 104 3.62 19.61 5.24
C THR A 104 3.52 18.60 6.39
N VAL A 105 4.56 18.54 7.21
CA VAL A 105 4.66 17.63 8.34
C VAL A 105 3.49 17.81 9.32
N MET A 106 2.82 16.71 9.69
CA MET A 106 1.76 16.64 10.69
C MET A 106 0.52 17.49 10.39
N ARG A 107 0.24 17.81 9.13
CA ARG A 107 -0.96 18.58 8.72
C ARG A 107 -1.55 18.06 7.43
N GLY A 108 -2.86 18.20 7.30
CA GLY A 108 -3.63 17.92 6.10
C GLY A 108 -4.19 16.50 6.03
N PRO A 109 -5.02 16.24 5.03
CA PRO A 109 -5.63 14.93 4.82
C PRO A 109 -4.57 13.88 4.46
N SER A 110 -4.81 12.66 4.93
CA SER A 110 -4.04 11.48 4.61
C SER A 110 -4.97 10.41 4.07
N VAL A 111 -4.66 9.89 2.89
CA VAL A 111 -5.47 8.89 2.20
C VAL A 111 -4.60 7.71 1.83
N THR A 112 -5.13 6.52 2.02
CA THR A 112 -4.50 5.28 1.55
C THR A 112 -5.52 4.44 0.82
N GLU A 113 -5.21 4.12 -0.43
CA GLU A 113 -5.99 3.24 -1.28
C GLU A 113 -5.30 1.87 -1.31
N VAL A 114 -6.02 0.82 -0.96
CA VAL A 114 -5.53 -0.56 -0.97
C VAL A 114 -6.42 -1.41 -1.85
N ILE A 115 -5.83 -2.10 -2.82
CA ILE A 115 -6.53 -3.06 -3.65
C ILE A 115 -5.99 -4.44 -3.32
N VAL A 116 -6.90 -5.37 -3.05
CA VAL A 116 -6.60 -6.76 -2.75
C VAL A 116 -7.28 -7.65 -3.77
N SER A 117 -6.56 -8.63 -4.33
CA SER A 117 -7.12 -9.51 -5.35
C SER A 117 -6.46 -10.89 -5.34
N PRO A 118 -7.21 -11.98 -5.56
CA PRO A 118 -6.62 -13.30 -5.83
C PRO A 118 -5.92 -13.34 -7.20
N GLN A 119 -6.26 -12.44 -8.11
CA GLN A 119 -5.69 -12.34 -9.46
C GLN A 119 -4.69 -11.18 -9.54
N ALA A 120 -3.83 -11.19 -10.57
CA ALA A 120 -2.90 -10.10 -10.82
C ALA A 120 -3.63 -8.77 -11.00
N ILE A 121 -3.14 -7.72 -10.33
CA ILE A 121 -3.70 -6.37 -10.38
C ILE A 121 -3.01 -5.61 -11.50
N THR A 122 -3.74 -5.30 -12.55
CA THR A 122 -3.25 -4.55 -13.73
C THR A 122 -3.58 -3.06 -13.68
N TYR A 123 -4.58 -2.69 -12.87
CA TYR A 123 -5.03 -1.30 -12.69
C TYR A 123 -5.05 -0.96 -11.19
N THR A 124 -4.35 0.08 -10.80
CA THR A 124 -4.02 0.41 -9.40
C THR A 124 -4.83 1.57 -8.82
N GLU A 125 -5.76 2.14 -9.57
CA GLU A 125 -6.67 3.16 -9.05
C GLU A 125 -7.95 2.53 -8.50
N VAL A 126 -8.43 3.11 -7.40
CA VAL A 126 -9.72 2.78 -6.82
C VAL A 126 -10.81 3.48 -7.62
N GLY A 127 -11.73 2.72 -8.15
CA GLY A 127 -12.85 3.23 -8.94
C GLY A 127 -14.18 3.21 -8.18
N LYS A 128 -14.46 2.09 -7.51
CA LYS A 128 -15.66 1.85 -6.72
C LYS A 128 -15.28 1.16 -5.43
N PRO A 129 -15.01 1.90 -4.34
CA PRO A 129 -14.58 1.29 -3.10
C PRO A 129 -15.62 0.34 -2.53
N ASP A 130 -15.18 -0.86 -2.13
CA ASP A 130 -16.00 -1.81 -1.37
C ASP A 130 -16.08 -1.40 0.10
N VAL A 131 -14.98 -0.83 0.63
CA VAL A 131 -14.89 -0.38 2.02
C VAL A 131 -14.23 0.99 2.08
N ILE A 132 -14.85 1.92 2.80
CA ILE A 132 -14.24 3.19 3.20
C ILE A 132 -14.12 3.20 4.72
N VAL A 133 -12.91 3.47 5.23
CA VAL A 133 -12.65 3.73 6.65
C VAL A 133 -12.44 5.23 6.80
N ALA A 134 -13.42 5.93 7.39
CA ALA A 134 -13.45 7.38 7.52
C ALA A 134 -13.12 7.80 8.97
N LEU A 135 -11.89 8.30 9.19
CA LEU A 135 -11.37 8.65 10.51
C LEU A 135 -11.39 10.15 10.80
N SER A 136 -11.55 10.99 9.77
CA SER A 136 -11.64 12.44 9.94
C SER A 136 -12.42 13.10 8.81
N GLU A 137 -13.09 14.22 9.12
CA GLU A 137 -13.76 15.05 8.12
C GLU A 137 -12.82 15.57 7.05
N GLU A 138 -11.56 15.83 7.39
CA GLU A 138 -10.56 16.34 6.47
C GLU A 138 -10.26 15.32 5.34
N GLY A 139 -10.11 14.04 5.72
CA GLY A 139 -9.98 12.94 4.77
C GLY A 139 -11.26 12.74 3.94
N VAL A 140 -12.43 12.80 4.58
CA VAL A 140 -13.74 12.69 3.92
C VAL A 140 -13.92 13.79 2.87
N ARG A 141 -13.65 15.06 3.22
CA ARG A 141 -13.76 16.19 2.27
C ARG A 141 -12.88 16.01 1.05
N LYS A 142 -11.66 15.46 1.22
CA LYS A 142 -10.72 15.24 0.11
C LYS A 142 -11.23 14.22 -0.91
N CYS A 143 -11.95 13.20 -0.47
CA CYS A 143 -12.41 12.09 -1.30
C CYS A 143 -13.93 11.91 -1.26
N SER A 144 -14.67 13.00 -1.14
CA SER A 144 -16.14 13.00 -0.98
C SER A 144 -16.89 12.31 -2.11
N GLU A 145 -16.34 12.36 -3.33
CA GLU A 145 -16.93 11.71 -4.50
C GLU A 145 -16.90 10.18 -4.45
N LEU A 146 -16.03 9.58 -3.64
CA LEU A 146 -15.95 8.12 -3.51
C LEU A 146 -17.20 7.53 -2.84
N PHE A 147 -17.83 8.26 -1.92
CA PHE A 147 -19.03 7.81 -1.22
C PHE A 147 -20.21 7.59 -2.17
N GLN A 148 -20.32 8.40 -3.22
CA GLN A 148 -21.37 8.27 -4.24
C GLN A 148 -21.11 7.12 -5.23
N LYS A 149 -19.88 6.64 -5.31
CA LYS A 149 -19.47 5.52 -6.18
C LYS A 149 -19.61 4.17 -5.51
N MET A 150 -19.87 4.14 -4.20
CA MET A 150 -20.09 2.90 -3.45
C MET A 150 -21.38 2.22 -3.84
N GLU A 151 -21.35 0.91 -3.87
CA GLU A 151 -22.54 0.08 -4.06
C GLU A 151 -23.23 -0.20 -2.71
N LYS A 152 -24.48 -0.67 -2.75
CA LYS A 152 -25.28 -0.93 -1.54
C LYS A 152 -24.67 -1.98 -0.60
N GLU A 153 -23.89 -2.90 -1.16
CA GLU A 153 -23.15 -3.94 -0.44
C GLU A 153 -21.85 -3.42 0.17
N GLY A 154 -21.44 -2.21 -0.23
CA GLY A 154 -20.26 -1.55 0.31
C GLY A 154 -20.43 -1.17 1.78
N ARG A 155 -19.32 -0.96 2.47
CA ARG A 155 -19.29 -0.60 3.90
C ARG A 155 -18.51 0.67 4.15
N VAL A 156 -19.05 1.54 4.97
CA VAL A 156 -18.35 2.67 5.54
C VAL A 156 -18.17 2.41 7.03
N ILE A 157 -16.89 2.31 7.46
CA ILE A 157 -16.51 2.26 8.87
C ILE A 157 -16.18 3.70 9.26
N LEU A 158 -17.01 4.28 10.11
CA LEU A 158 -17.01 5.69 10.44
C LEU A 158 -16.55 5.91 11.88
N ALA A 159 -15.57 6.78 12.08
CA ALA A 159 -15.23 7.21 13.44
C ALA A 159 -16.34 8.09 14.01
N ALA A 160 -16.66 7.90 15.30
CA ALA A 160 -17.69 8.63 15.99
C ALA A 160 -17.55 10.17 15.81
N GLY A 161 -18.64 10.81 15.42
CA GLY A 161 -18.71 12.25 15.23
C GLY A 161 -18.13 12.78 13.90
N VAL A 162 -17.72 11.92 12.98
CA VAL A 162 -17.29 12.32 11.62
C VAL A 162 -18.47 12.37 10.69
N GLU A 163 -18.67 13.51 10.03
CA GLU A 163 -19.73 13.67 9.03
C GLU A 163 -19.27 13.16 7.66
N ILE A 164 -20.16 12.45 6.95
CA ILE A 164 -19.93 11.92 5.60
C ILE A 164 -21.00 12.36 4.62
N PRO A 165 -20.69 12.41 3.30
CA PRO A 165 -21.71 12.61 2.26
C PRO A 165 -22.72 11.46 2.24
N THR A 166 -23.88 11.71 1.64
CA THR A 166 -24.89 10.68 1.39
C THR A 166 -24.30 9.55 0.57
N THR A 167 -24.55 8.31 1.00
CA THR A 167 -24.10 7.09 0.31
C THR A 167 -25.19 6.03 0.39
N ASP A 168 -25.24 5.13 -0.58
CA ASP A 168 -26.12 3.95 -0.56
C ASP A 168 -25.50 2.78 0.25
N ALA A 169 -24.22 2.87 0.60
CA ALA A 169 -23.48 1.85 1.35
C ALA A 169 -23.96 1.73 2.80
N GLN A 170 -23.65 0.60 3.41
CA GLN A 170 -23.89 0.35 4.84
C GLN A 170 -22.89 1.16 5.69
N VAL A 171 -23.40 1.96 6.62
CA VAL A 171 -22.57 2.78 7.52
C VAL A 171 -22.55 2.17 8.91
N GLU A 172 -21.37 1.95 9.45
CA GLU A 172 -21.12 1.47 10.80
C GLU A 172 -20.25 2.48 11.53
N GLU A 173 -20.77 3.09 12.58
CA GLU A 173 -20.02 4.03 13.42
C GLU A 173 -19.31 3.29 14.55
N ILE A 174 -18.04 3.61 14.74
CA ILE A 174 -17.18 2.98 15.77
C ILE A 174 -16.52 4.07 16.61
N ASP A 175 -16.52 3.89 17.90
CA ASP A 175 -15.73 4.68 18.84
C ASP A 175 -14.32 4.07 18.94
N PHE A 176 -13.32 4.84 18.41
CA PHE A 176 -11.92 4.40 18.31
C PHE A 176 -11.08 4.88 19.49
#